data_d2ad3466f167220bf218aaec3d7c31da
#
_entry.id   d2ad3466f167220bf218aaec3d7c31da
#
_cell.length_a   1.000
_cell.length_b   1.000
_cell.length_c   1.000
_cell.angle_alpha   90.00
_cell.angle_beta   90.00
_cell.angle_gamma   90.00
#
_symmetry.space_group_name_H-M   'P 1'
#
loop_
_entity.id
_entity.type
_entity.pdbx_description
1 polymer ?
#
loop_
_entity_poly.entity_id
_entity_poly.type
_entity_poly.pdbx_seq_one_letter_code
_entity_poly.pdbx_strand_id
1 'polypeptide(L)'
;MKHIYRTILPCVVALFCCLLPVFSITGEHPVLIISSYNPDAGRTSSNISDFMEEFQRLGGTNTVALENMNCKSFSEAPFWEKRMAGLLSKYQNDKSPALIVLIGQEAWAAYLSLEDSVRGNTPVVSA
;
A
#
# COMPACT_ATOMS: atom_id res chain seq x y z
N MET A 1 -55.99 -12.17 17.04
CA MET A 1 -55.07 -12.17 15.87
C MET A 1 -54.46 -10.81 15.55
N LYS A 2 -55.14 -9.71 15.71
CA LYS A 2 -54.59 -8.37 15.39
C LYS A 2 -53.45 -7.91 16.31
N HIS A 3 -53.29 -8.45 17.50
CA HIS A 3 -52.24 -8.06 18.45
C HIS A 3 -50.88 -8.76 18.21
N ILE A 4 -50.85 -9.92 17.57
CA ILE A 4 -49.65 -10.70 17.30
C ILE A 4 -48.78 -10.03 16.21
N TYR A 5 -49.43 -9.45 15.19
CA TYR A 5 -48.71 -8.74 14.13
C TYR A 5 -48.03 -7.44 14.58
N ARG A 6 -48.55 -6.83 15.66
CA ARG A 6 -48.05 -5.56 16.17
C ARG A 6 -46.73 -5.69 16.95
N THR A 7 -46.45 -6.87 17.49
CA THR A 7 -45.25 -7.18 18.25
C THR A 7 -44.19 -7.89 17.40
N ILE A 8 -44.59 -8.64 16.38
CA ILE A 8 -43.66 -9.39 15.52
C ILE A 8 -42.98 -8.48 14.49
N LEU A 9 -43.70 -7.47 13.96
CA LEU A 9 -43.18 -6.58 12.94
C LEU A 9 -41.93 -5.78 13.40
N PRO A 10 -41.92 -5.16 14.60
CA PRO A 10 -40.71 -4.46 15.07
C PRO A 10 -39.56 -5.40 15.38
N CYS A 11 -39.80 -6.63 15.83
CA CYS A 11 -38.76 -7.63 16.08
C CYS A 11 -38.12 -8.12 14.78
N VAL A 12 -38.89 -8.30 13.71
CA VAL A 12 -38.37 -8.72 12.40
C VAL A 12 -37.55 -7.60 11.77
N VAL A 13 -37.96 -6.34 11.89
CA VAL A 13 -37.20 -5.18 11.39
C VAL A 13 -35.92 -5.00 12.18
N ALA A 14 -35.93 -5.17 13.50
CA ALA A 14 -34.72 -5.10 14.33
C ALA A 14 -33.75 -6.25 14.02
N LEU A 15 -34.25 -7.47 13.76
CA LEU A 15 -33.42 -8.61 13.37
C LEU A 15 -32.79 -8.42 11.99
N PHE A 16 -33.51 -7.79 11.06
CA PHE A 16 -33.01 -7.50 9.72
C PHE A 16 -31.93 -6.40 9.72
N CYS A 17 -32.03 -5.42 10.62
CA CYS A 17 -30.96 -4.41 10.81
C CYS A 17 -29.68 -5.00 11.41
N CYS A 18 -29.78 -6.07 12.22
CA CYS A 18 -28.57 -6.75 12.75
C CYS A 18 -27.89 -7.69 11.74
N LEU A 19 -28.57 -8.03 10.64
CA LEU A 19 -28.07 -8.91 9.59
C LEU A 19 -27.47 -8.15 8.39
N LEU A 20 -27.44 -6.82 8.43
CA LEU A 20 -26.64 -6.09 7.44
C LEU A 20 -25.19 -6.43 7.73
N PRO A 21 -24.51 -7.18 6.83
CA PRO A 21 -23.09 -7.34 6.97
C PRO A 21 -22.54 -5.92 6.93
N VAL A 22 -21.84 -5.53 7.99
CA VAL A 22 -20.95 -4.38 7.93
C VAL A 22 -19.87 -4.80 6.93
N PHE A 23 -20.13 -4.57 5.66
CA PHE A 23 -19.09 -4.55 4.65
C PHE A 23 -18.20 -3.35 5.00
N SER A 24 -17.35 -3.53 5.98
CA SER A 24 -16.13 -2.77 6.07
C SER A 24 -15.29 -3.17 4.86
N ILE A 25 -15.56 -2.54 3.73
CA ILE A 25 -14.60 -2.48 2.63
C ILE A 25 -13.50 -1.54 3.13
N THR A 26 -12.73 -2.00 4.08
CA THR A 26 -11.39 -1.49 4.31
C THR A 26 -10.48 -2.30 3.38
N GLY A 27 -10.66 -2.12 2.09
CA GLY A 27 -9.58 -2.30 1.15
C GLY A 27 -8.58 -1.20 1.44
N GLU A 28 -7.84 -1.35 2.53
CA GLU A 28 -6.81 -0.41 2.91
C GLU A 28 -5.67 -0.54 1.91
N HIS A 29 -5.63 0.40 0.96
CA HIS A 29 -4.55 0.49 0.01
C HIS A 29 -3.29 0.97 0.75
N PRO A 30 -2.23 0.15 0.83
CA PRO A 30 -1.05 0.51 1.61
C PRO A 30 -0.26 1.65 0.98
N VAL A 31 0.53 2.34 1.79
CA VAL A 31 1.66 3.12 1.29
C VAL A 31 2.82 2.15 1.11
N LEU A 32 3.32 2.03 -0.12
CA LEU A 32 4.42 1.13 -0.46
C LEU A 32 5.73 1.90 -0.52
N ILE A 33 6.64 1.63 0.40
CA ILE A 33 8.00 2.16 0.37
C ILE A 33 8.91 1.12 -0.28
N ILE A 34 9.64 1.51 -1.32
CA ILE A 34 10.65 0.67 -1.98
C ILE A 34 12.01 1.34 -1.85
N SER A 35 12.93 0.72 -1.13
CA SER A 35 14.30 1.20 -0.97
C SER A 35 15.26 0.54 -1.94
N SER A 36 16.25 1.30 -2.41
CA SER A 36 17.36 0.75 -3.22
C SER A 36 18.22 -0.21 -2.41
N TYR A 37 18.50 0.17 -1.16
CA TYR A 37 19.38 -0.56 -0.25
C TYR A 37 18.64 -1.09 0.97
N ASN A 38 19.36 -1.86 1.79
CA ASN A 38 18.80 -2.38 3.04
C ASN A 38 18.18 -1.25 3.87
N PRO A 39 16.90 -1.39 4.28
CA PRO A 39 16.20 -0.39 5.11
C PRO A 39 16.89 -0.08 6.45
N ASP A 40 17.63 -1.03 7.00
CA ASP A 40 18.34 -0.87 8.28
C ASP A 40 19.67 -0.12 8.13
N ALA A 41 20.08 0.21 6.90
CA ALA A 41 21.35 0.89 6.65
C ALA A 41 21.21 2.41 6.76
N GLY A 42 21.91 3.00 7.71
CA GLY A 42 22.24 4.41 7.86
C GLY A 42 21.24 5.42 7.27
N ARG A 43 21.57 6.02 6.14
CA ARG A 43 20.74 7.04 5.48
C ARG A 43 19.38 6.53 5.04
N THR A 44 19.27 5.29 4.59
CA THR A 44 17.99 4.69 4.20
C THR A 44 17.05 4.60 5.39
N SER A 45 17.55 4.16 6.53
CA SER A 45 16.80 4.09 7.79
C SER A 45 16.31 5.48 8.21
N SER A 46 17.17 6.51 8.14
CA SER A 46 16.78 7.89 8.46
C SER A 46 15.67 8.39 7.55
N ASN A 47 15.80 8.21 6.24
CA ASN A 47 14.78 8.66 5.28
C ASN A 47 13.43 7.97 5.51
N ILE A 48 13.44 6.68 5.85
CA ILE A 48 12.21 5.95 6.19
C ILE A 48 11.59 6.50 7.48
N SER A 49 12.41 6.73 8.51
CA SER A 49 11.94 7.27 9.79
C SER A 49 11.34 8.67 9.63
N ASP A 50 12.00 9.55 8.89
CA ASP A 50 11.55 10.90 8.62
C ASP A 50 10.21 10.89 7.85
N PHE A 51 10.10 10.01 6.85
CA PHE A 51 8.85 9.83 6.13
C PHE A 51 7.73 9.34 7.07
N MET A 52 7.99 8.34 7.89
CA MET A 52 6.99 7.77 8.81
C MET A 52 6.52 8.79 9.84
N GLU A 53 7.43 9.59 10.40
CA GLU A 53 7.11 10.65 11.34
C GLU A 53 6.20 11.70 10.70
N GLU A 54 6.56 12.18 9.51
CA GLU A 54 5.77 13.17 8.78
C GLU A 54 4.41 12.62 8.34
N PHE A 55 4.38 11.37 7.86
CA PHE A 55 3.14 10.70 7.49
C PHE A 55 2.15 10.61 8.66
N GLN A 56 2.63 10.24 9.86
CA GLN A 56 1.82 10.21 11.06
C GLN A 56 1.40 11.61 11.51
N ARG A 57 2.32 12.58 11.46
CA ARG A 57 2.02 13.98 11.79
C ARG A 57 0.91 14.58 10.93
N LEU A 58 0.85 14.19 9.66
CA LEU A 58 -0.19 14.61 8.70
C LEU A 58 -1.50 13.81 8.83
N GLY A 59 -1.58 12.87 9.77
CA GLY A 59 -2.78 12.07 10.02
C GLY A 59 -2.92 10.86 9.09
N GLY A 60 -1.82 10.38 8.50
CA GLY A 60 -1.82 9.17 7.68
C GLY A 60 -2.21 7.94 8.51
N THR A 61 -3.14 7.16 8.03
CA THR A 61 -3.68 5.95 8.70
C THR A 61 -3.50 4.67 7.89
N ASN A 62 -3.04 4.77 6.63
CA ASN A 62 -2.79 3.60 5.80
C ASN A 62 -1.69 2.72 6.39
N THR A 63 -1.80 1.42 6.20
CA THR A 63 -0.69 0.51 6.46
C THR A 63 0.50 0.88 5.57
N VAL A 64 1.70 0.71 6.09
CA VAL A 64 2.93 0.94 5.34
C VAL A 64 3.61 -0.38 5.09
N ALA A 65 3.79 -0.71 3.81
CA ALA A 65 4.56 -1.86 3.37
C ALA A 65 5.96 -1.41 2.94
N LEU A 66 6.97 -2.11 3.40
CA LEU A 66 8.38 -1.82 3.11
C LEU A 66 8.99 -2.95 2.29
N GLU A 67 9.49 -2.61 1.11
CA GLU A 67 10.20 -3.51 0.21
C GLU A 67 11.62 -3.00 -0.05
N ASN A 68 12.50 -3.90 -0.43
CA ASN A 68 13.90 -3.62 -0.66
C ASN A 68 14.37 -4.24 -1.99
N MET A 69 14.96 -3.44 -2.86
CA MET A 69 15.58 -3.93 -4.09
C MET A 69 16.89 -4.66 -3.83
N ASN A 70 17.49 -4.46 -2.65
CA ASN A 70 18.77 -5.07 -2.27
C ASN A 70 19.87 -4.83 -3.33
N CYS A 71 19.97 -3.60 -3.82
CA CYS A 71 21.05 -3.20 -4.74
C CYS A 71 22.37 -3.28 -4.01
N LYS A 72 23.40 -3.78 -4.68
CA LYS A 72 24.75 -3.92 -4.12
C LYS A 72 25.79 -3.10 -4.90
N SER A 73 25.64 -3.03 -6.23
CA SER A 73 26.56 -2.33 -7.10
C SER A 73 25.92 -1.92 -8.43
N PHE A 74 26.53 -0.97 -9.13
CA PHE A 74 26.09 -0.56 -10.46
C PHE A 74 26.17 -1.67 -11.52
N SER A 75 27.00 -2.68 -11.31
CA SER A 75 27.05 -3.84 -12.21
C SER A 75 25.76 -4.65 -12.26
N GLU A 76 24.90 -4.48 -11.26
CA GLU A 76 23.57 -5.12 -11.20
C GLU A 76 22.46 -4.31 -11.91
N ALA A 77 22.77 -3.13 -12.43
CA ALA A 77 21.78 -2.25 -13.07
C ALA A 77 20.87 -2.97 -14.11
N PRO A 78 21.39 -3.89 -14.95
CA PRO A 78 20.55 -4.64 -15.88
C PRO A 78 19.45 -5.49 -15.23
N PHE A 79 19.58 -5.78 -13.93
CA PHE A 79 18.60 -6.58 -13.17
C PHE A 79 17.62 -5.73 -12.35
N TRP A 80 17.84 -4.44 -12.21
CA TRP A 80 17.03 -3.57 -11.37
C TRP A 80 15.59 -3.46 -11.86
N GLU A 81 15.38 -3.32 -13.16
CA GLU A 81 14.05 -3.29 -13.76
C GLU A 81 13.25 -4.54 -13.40
N LYS A 82 13.84 -5.73 -13.60
CA LYS A 82 13.20 -7.00 -13.27
C LYS A 82 12.88 -7.13 -11.78
N ARG A 83 13.80 -6.66 -10.91
CA ARG A 83 13.56 -6.64 -9.45
C ARG A 83 12.40 -5.73 -9.10
N MET A 84 12.36 -4.51 -9.64
CA MET A 84 11.27 -3.56 -9.43
C MET A 84 9.93 -4.13 -9.91
N ALA A 85 9.87 -4.67 -11.11
CA ALA A 85 8.68 -5.32 -11.65
C ALA A 85 8.20 -6.47 -10.75
N GLY A 86 9.12 -7.28 -10.24
CA GLY A 86 8.81 -8.37 -9.30
C GLY A 86 8.25 -7.87 -7.97
N LEU A 87 8.75 -6.76 -7.43
CA LEU A 87 8.21 -6.14 -6.22
C LEU A 87 6.80 -5.59 -6.46
N LEU A 88 6.60 -4.85 -7.53
CA LEU A 88 5.29 -4.27 -7.86
C LEU A 88 4.24 -5.33 -8.17
N SER A 89 4.63 -6.48 -8.69
CA SER A 89 3.69 -7.58 -8.98
C SER A 89 2.99 -8.14 -7.74
N LYS A 90 3.57 -7.97 -6.55
CA LYS A 90 2.96 -8.37 -5.27
C LYS A 90 1.78 -7.47 -4.88
N TYR A 91 1.72 -6.26 -5.45
CA TYR A 91 0.78 -5.19 -5.08
C TYR A 91 -0.12 -4.84 -6.25
N GLN A 92 -0.87 -5.81 -6.74
CA GLN A 92 -1.82 -5.63 -7.86
C GLN A 92 -3.26 -5.85 -7.39
N ASN A 93 -4.19 -5.41 -8.19
CA ASN A 93 -5.63 -5.53 -7.97
C ASN A 93 -6.08 -4.86 -6.66
N ASP A 94 -6.70 -5.63 -5.77
CA ASP A 94 -7.18 -5.19 -4.46
C ASP A 94 -6.07 -4.79 -3.47
N LYS A 95 -4.81 -5.14 -3.77
CA LYS A 95 -3.61 -4.78 -3.00
C LYS A 95 -2.86 -3.58 -3.57
N SER A 96 -3.39 -2.92 -4.59
CA SER A 96 -2.74 -1.77 -5.22
C SER A 96 -2.44 -0.69 -4.17
N PRO A 97 -1.21 -0.14 -4.13
CA PRO A 97 -0.87 0.89 -3.15
C PRO A 97 -1.62 2.20 -3.44
N ALA A 98 -1.91 2.95 -2.38
CA ALA A 98 -2.41 4.32 -2.48
C ALA A 98 -1.30 5.29 -2.90
N LEU A 99 -0.07 5.00 -2.52
CA LEU A 99 1.14 5.79 -2.81
C LEU A 99 2.35 4.86 -2.87
N ILE A 100 3.25 5.12 -3.79
CA ILE A 100 4.58 4.49 -3.84
C ILE A 100 5.62 5.54 -3.47
N VAL A 101 6.48 5.21 -2.52
CA VAL A 101 7.62 6.04 -2.09
C VAL A 101 8.90 5.32 -2.47
N LEU A 102 9.70 5.94 -3.33
CA LEU A 102 10.98 5.38 -3.79
C LEU A 102 12.13 6.04 -3.03
N ILE A 103 12.95 5.23 -2.36
CA ILE A 103 14.11 5.71 -1.62
C ILE A 103 15.40 5.25 -2.31
N GLY A 104 16.16 6.22 -2.80
CA GLY A 104 17.42 6.01 -3.50
C GLY A 104 17.28 6.10 -5.01
N GLN A 105 18.38 6.47 -5.67
CA GLN A 105 18.44 6.71 -7.11
C GLN A 105 18.22 5.44 -7.93
N GLU A 106 18.66 4.29 -7.44
CA GLU A 106 18.54 3.00 -8.12
C GLU A 106 17.08 2.55 -8.19
N ALA A 107 16.30 2.75 -7.11
CA ALA A 107 14.87 2.46 -7.10
C ALA A 107 14.13 3.36 -8.09
N TRP A 108 14.48 4.64 -8.13
CA TRP A 108 13.90 5.58 -9.08
C TRP A 108 14.24 5.24 -10.53
N ALA A 109 15.53 4.96 -10.82
CA ALA A 109 15.96 4.55 -12.15
C ALA A 109 15.27 3.26 -12.62
N ALA A 110 15.17 2.27 -11.74
CA ALA A 110 14.47 1.02 -12.03
C ALA A 110 12.99 1.25 -12.33
N TYR A 111 12.33 2.09 -11.55
CA TYR A 111 10.91 2.41 -11.74
C TYR A 111 10.65 3.12 -13.07
N LEU A 112 11.49 4.09 -13.43
CA LEU A 112 11.38 4.82 -14.69
C LEU A 112 11.65 3.95 -15.93
N SER A 113 12.44 2.88 -15.79
CA SER A 113 12.71 1.95 -16.90
C SER A 113 11.55 1.00 -17.21
N LEU A 114 10.58 0.86 -16.29
CA LEU A 114 9.41 0.02 -16.50
C LEU A 114 8.49 0.58 -17.59
N GLU A 115 7.82 -0.33 -18.31
CA GLU A 115 6.72 0.05 -19.20
C GLU A 115 5.54 0.63 -18.42
N ASP A 116 4.79 1.52 -19.04
CA ASP A 116 3.63 2.18 -18.42
C ASP A 116 2.58 1.18 -17.91
N SER A 117 2.39 0.09 -18.63
CA SER A 117 1.49 -1.01 -18.23
C SER A 117 1.88 -1.67 -16.91
N VAL A 118 3.18 -1.70 -16.60
CA VAL A 118 3.71 -2.28 -15.35
C VAL A 118 3.70 -1.26 -14.23
N ARG A 119 3.99 0.01 -14.52
CA ARG A 119 3.98 1.10 -13.53
C ARG A 119 2.58 1.37 -12.99
N GLY A 120 1.54 1.24 -13.83
CA GLY A 120 0.17 1.59 -13.45
C GLY A 120 -0.03 3.09 -13.20
N ASN A 121 -1.10 3.42 -12.47
CA ASN A 121 -1.53 4.81 -12.23
C ASN A 121 -1.35 5.26 -10.77
N THR A 122 -0.69 4.47 -9.93
CA THR A 122 -0.45 4.84 -8.52
C THR A 122 0.48 6.06 -8.46
N PRO A 123 0.15 7.09 -7.65
CA PRO A 123 1.05 8.21 -7.42
C PRO A 123 2.40 7.75 -6.87
N VAL A 124 3.49 8.37 -7.32
CA VAL A 124 4.85 8.01 -6.94
C VAL A 124 5.62 9.25 -6.51
N VAL A 125 6.33 9.15 -5.42
CA VAL A 125 7.25 10.18 -4.93
C VAL A 125 8.62 9.57 -4.65
N SER A 126 9.66 10.40 -4.75
CA SER A 126 11.03 10.02 -4.38
C SER A 126 11.49 10.76 -3.13
N ALA A 127 12.24 10.06 -2.33
CA ALA A 127 12.89 10.60 -1.13
C ALA A 127 14.39 10.25 -1.08
#